data_fc4af95e5c0770c02f20674603a2eee1
#
_entry.id   fc4af95e5c0770c02f20674603a2eee1
#
_cell.length_a   1.000
_cell.length_b   1.000
_cell.length_c   1.000
_cell.angle_alpha   90.00
_cell.angle_beta   90.00
_cell.angle_gamma   90.00
#
_symmetry.space_group_name_H-M   'P 1'
#
loop_
_entity.id
_entity.type
_entity.pdbx_description
1 polymer ?
#
loop_
_entity_poly.entity_id
_entity_poly.type
_entity_poly.pdbx_seq_one_letter_code
_entity_poly.pdbx_strand_id
1 'polypeptide(L)'
;MDSRDYPGHLRPVPESGDSTAPALDPGAGGPPGLTAPIVRGRSSGFVTDVLVDLGYVPEDRARAAIEEARTAGQTPEALLLGQGAITADQLSRAVAERYGLDHVDLGVYQVDMAAANLISVGTARRYKALPVGFVDKQTLLVAMSDPTNVLAVDDIQIATGLDCRVAVAPEEDIDSLIGRLNTLQSAV
;
A
#
# COMPACT_ATOMS: atom_id res chain seq x y z
N MET A 1 -11.45 -57.82 -47.82
CA MET A 1 -11.63 -58.46 -46.52
C MET A 1 -10.55 -57.85 -45.64
N ASP A 2 -10.77 -57.05 -44.70
CA ASP A 2 -11.92 -56.48 -44.02
C ASP A 2 -11.47 -55.18 -43.33
N SER A 3 -12.21 -54.15 -43.67
CA SER A 3 -12.02 -52.83 -43.08
C SER A 3 -12.48 -52.86 -41.63
N ARG A 4 -11.70 -52.36 -40.69
CA ARG A 4 -12.21 -51.94 -39.39
C ARG A 4 -11.88 -50.49 -39.15
N ASP A 5 -12.93 -49.70 -39.36
CA ASP A 5 -13.12 -48.36 -38.89
C ASP A 5 -12.74 -48.20 -37.40
N TYR A 6 -11.89 -47.25 -37.09
CA TYR A 6 -11.81 -46.63 -35.78
C TYR A 6 -12.35 -45.18 -35.88
N PRO A 7 -13.50 -44.91 -35.30
CA PRO A 7 -13.90 -43.51 -35.11
C PRO A 7 -13.25 -42.97 -33.83
N GLY A 8 -12.07 -42.44 -33.92
CA GLY A 8 -11.48 -41.65 -32.89
C GLY A 8 -11.98 -40.21 -32.94
N HIS A 9 -13.16 -39.96 -32.40
CA HIS A 9 -13.58 -38.61 -32.07
C HIS A 9 -12.69 -38.09 -30.90
N LEU A 10 -11.60 -37.44 -31.25
CA LEU A 10 -10.92 -36.51 -30.36
C LEU A 10 -11.88 -35.31 -30.20
N ARG A 11 -12.59 -35.29 -29.07
CA ARG A 11 -13.25 -34.06 -28.60
C ARG A 11 -12.15 -33.02 -28.43
N PRO A 12 -12.30 -31.78 -28.96
CA PRO A 12 -11.41 -30.71 -28.60
C PRO A 12 -11.56 -30.48 -27.10
N VAL A 13 -10.43 -30.53 -26.39
CA VAL A 13 -10.34 -30.06 -25.02
C VAL A 13 -10.72 -28.59 -25.06
N PRO A 14 -11.68 -28.11 -24.26
CA PRO A 14 -11.92 -26.68 -24.18
C PRO A 14 -10.65 -26.06 -23.66
N GLU A 15 -10.05 -25.20 -24.46
CA GLU A 15 -9.00 -24.31 -24.03
C GLU A 15 -9.49 -23.61 -22.76
N SER A 16 -8.73 -23.85 -21.69
CA SER A 16 -8.95 -23.26 -20.39
C SER A 16 -9.12 -21.78 -20.54
N GLY A 17 -10.33 -21.33 -20.21
CA GLY A 17 -10.74 -19.96 -20.32
C GLY A 17 -9.68 -19.00 -19.79
N ASP A 18 -9.48 -18.06 -20.62
CA ASP A 18 -9.03 -16.72 -20.34
C ASP A 18 -9.43 -16.31 -18.94
N SER A 19 -8.50 -16.48 -17.99
CA SER A 19 -8.64 -15.91 -16.66
C SER A 19 -8.25 -14.44 -16.76
N THR A 20 -9.02 -13.71 -17.54
CA THR A 20 -9.06 -12.27 -17.47
C THR A 20 -9.83 -11.93 -16.21
N ALA A 21 -9.11 -11.94 -15.09
CA ALA A 21 -9.59 -11.22 -13.93
C ALA A 21 -9.91 -9.79 -14.40
N PRO A 22 -11.12 -9.27 -14.15
CA PRO A 22 -11.46 -7.93 -14.59
C PRO A 22 -10.40 -6.99 -14.04
N ALA A 23 -9.72 -6.28 -14.93
CA ALA A 23 -8.89 -5.15 -14.58
C ALA A 23 -9.78 -4.22 -13.76
N LEU A 24 -9.53 -4.12 -12.46
CA LEU A 24 -10.22 -3.18 -11.61
C LEU A 24 -9.91 -1.80 -12.18
N ASP A 25 -10.95 -1.18 -12.71
CA ASP A 25 -10.94 0.19 -13.20
C ASP A 25 -10.34 1.08 -12.08
N PRO A 26 -9.25 1.83 -12.30
CA PRO A 26 -8.64 2.67 -11.27
C PRO A 26 -9.57 3.79 -10.76
N GLY A 27 -10.79 3.86 -11.29
CA GLY A 27 -11.87 4.76 -10.90
C GLY A 27 -13.08 4.10 -10.26
N ALA A 28 -13.14 2.78 -10.10
CA ALA A 28 -14.29 2.08 -9.53
C ALA A 28 -14.16 1.97 -8.00
N GLY A 29 -14.62 3.00 -7.29
CA GLY A 29 -15.42 2.86 -6.07
C GLY A 29 -14.82 2.12 -4.87
N GLY A 30 -13.54 2.31 -4.53
CA GLY A 30 -13.06 2.01 -3.18
C GLY A 30 -13.60 3.02 -2.15
N PRO A 31 -13.47 2.75 -0.85
CA PRO A 31 -13.86 3.72 0.17
C PRO A 31 -13.09 5.04 -0.01
N PRO A 32 -13.73 6.20 0.26
CA PRO A 32 -13.06 7.49 0.16
C PRO A 32 -11.73 7.52 0.93
N GLY A 33 -10.70 8.10 0.36
CA GLY A 33 -9.37 8.17 0.96
C GLY A 33 -8.49 6.93 0.72
N LEU A 34 -9.00 5.84 0.13
CA LEU A 34 -8.20 4.68 -0.25
C LEU A 34 -7.98 4.69 -1.77
N THR A 35 -6.73 4.69 -2.19
CA THR A 35 -6.36 4.72 -3.61
C THR A 35 -5.55 3.48 -3.96
N ALA A 36 -6.03 2.71 -4.92
CA ALA A 36 -5.31 1.54 -5.41
C ALA A 36 -4.09 1.96 -6.26
N PRO A 37 -3.02 1.14 -6.29
CA PRO A 37 -1.89 1.40 -7.16
C PRO A 37 -2.29 1.27 -8.64
N ILE A 38 -1.67 2.06 -9.50
CA ILE A 38 -1.87 1.99 -10.95
C ILE A 38 -1.47 0.61 -11.48
N VAL A 39 -0.36 0.07 -10.97
CA VAL A 39 0.12 -1.28 -11.31
C VAL A 39 0.39 -2.08 -10.04
N ARG A 40 -0.42 -3.09 -9.78
CA ARG A 40 -0.20 -4.01 -8.65
C ARG A 40 1.04 -4.87 -8.89
N GLY A 41 1.85 -5.05 -7.84
CA GLY A 41 3.03 -5.92 -7.87
C GLY A 41 4.24 -5.33 -8.58
N ARG A 42 4.25 -4.05 -8.89
CA ARG A 42 5.42 -3.39 -9.50
C ARG A 42 6.44 -3.00 -8.42
N SER A 43 7.58 -3.64 -8.49
CA SER A 43 8.75 -3.30 -7.68
C SER A 43 9.93 -3.02 -8.63
N SER A 44 9.86 -1.96 -9.41
CA SER A 44 10.97 -1.56 -10.29
C SER A 44 11.24 -0.07 -10.16
N GLY A 45 12.49 0.28 -9.97
CA GLY A 45 12.95 1.67 -9.89
C GLY A 45 13.08 2.19 -8.46
N PHE A 46 13.50 3.43 -8.37
CA PHE A 46 13.61 4.18 -7.12
C PHE A 46 12.32 4.97 -6.88
N VAL A 47 12.06 5.37 -5.63
CA VAL A 47 10.91 6.22 -5.29
C VAL A 47 10.97 7.54 -6.05
N THR A 48 12.17 8.08 -6.30
CA THR A 48 12.37 9.28 -7.12
C THR A 48 11.86 9.14 -8.55
N ASP A 49 12.02 7.96 -9.17
CA ASP A 49 11.49 7.71 -10.51
C ASP A 49 9.95 7.73 -10.51
N VAL A 50 9.36 7.13 -9.46
CA VAL A 50 7.90 7.13 -9.30
C VAL A 50 7.37 8.54 -9.05
N LEU A 51 8.09 9.39 -8.29
CA LEU A 51 7.71 10.79 -8.07
C LEU A 51 7.67 11.57 -9.40
N VAL A 52 8.60 11.29 -10.31
CA VAL A 52 8.61 11.86 -11.67
C VAL A 52 7.45 11.33 -12.50
N ASP A 53 7.24 10.01 -12.50
CA ASP A 53 6.17 9.36 -13.26
C ASP A 53 4.78 9.83 -12.82
N LEU A 54 4.59 10.11 -11.54
CA LEU A 54 3.35 10.69 -10.99
C LEU A 54 3.22 12.21 -11.23
N GLY A 55 4.26 12.85 -11.79
CA GLY A 55 4.27 14.28 -12.08
C GLY A 55 4.42 15.16 -10.83
N TYR A 56 4.86 14.63 -9.69
CA TYR A 56 5.08 15.40 -8.47
C TYR A 56 6.38 16.19 -8.50
N VAL A 57 7.38 15.70 -9.22
CA VAL A 57 8.70 16.34 -9.35
C VAL A 57 9.14 16.28 -10.81
N PRO A 58 9.64 17.40 -11.37
CA PRO A 58 10.28 17.39 -12.69
C PRO A 58 11.56 16.53 -12.67
N GLU A 59 11.89 15.90 -13.80
CA GLU A 59 13.03 14.99 -13.91
C GLU A 59 14.38 15.67 -13.58
N ASP A 60 14.58 16.91 -14.01
CA ASP A 60 15.77 17.69 -13.71
C ASP A 60 15.91 17.96 -12.21
N ARG A 61 14.82 18.23 -11.51
CA ARG A 61 14.80 18.43 -10.06
C ARG A 61 15.07 17.12 -9.30
N ALA A 62 14.50 16.01 -9.75
CA ALA A 62 14.76 14.69 -9.17
C ALA A 62 16.25 14.32 -9.31
N ARG A 63 16.84 14.55 -10.48
CA ARG A 63 18.25 14.33 -10.74
C ARG A 63 19.15 15.21 -9.85
N ALA A 64 18.83 16.49 -9.71
CA ALA A 64 19.55 17.39 -8.82
C ALA A 64 19.46 16.93 -7.36
N ALA A 65 18.30 16.47 -6.91
CA ALA A 65 18.10 15.96 -5.56
C ALA A 65 18.95 14.71 -5.27
N ILE A 66 19.12 13.82 -6.25
CA ILE A 66 19.97 12.62 -6.11
C ILE A 66 21.44 13.04 -5.87
N GLU A 67 21.96 14.01 -6.64
CA GLU A 67 23.34 14.48 -6.47
C GLU A 67 23.54 15.25 -5.14
N GLU A 68 22.60 16.12 -4.79
CA GLU A 68 22.62 16.86 -3.51
C GLU A 68 22.57 15.91 -2.31
N ALA A 69 21.67 14.93 -2.34
CA ALA A 69 21.47 13.95 -1.27
C ALA A 69 22.72 13.11 -1.03
N ARG A 70 23.41 12.71 -2.09
CA ARG A 70 24.66 11.96 -2.01
C ARG A 70 25.75 12.76 -1.26
N THR A 71 25.81 14.07 -1.48
CA THR A 71 26.75 14.96 -0.81
C THR A 71 26.37 15.20 0.64
N ALA A 72 25.05 15.31 0.90
CA ALA A 72 24.51 15.58 2.24
C ALA A 72 24.37 14.32 3.12
N GLY A 73 24.61 13.11 2.59
CA GLY A 73 24.48 11.85 3.33
C GLY A 73 23.04 11.52 3.73
N GLN A 74 22.07 11.92 2.95
CA GLN A 74 20.65 11.65 3.15
C GLN A 74 20.00 11.05 1.90
N THR A 75 18.75 10.60 1.99
CA THR A 75 18.03 10.11 0.81
C THR A 75 17.49 11.26 -0.03
N PRO A 76 17.37 11.10 -1.37
CA PRO A 76 16.79 12.10 -2.24
C PRO A 76 15.36 12.49 -1.84
N GLU A 77 14.58 11.50 -1.38
CA GLU A 77 13.20 11.70 -0.93
C GLU A 77 13.14 12.59 0.32
N ALA A 78 14.03 12.33 1.30
CA ALA A 78 14.12 13.14 2.51
C ALA A 78 14.54 14.59 2.18
N LEU A 79 15.45 14.75 1.23
CA LEU A 79 15.86 16.06 0.75
C LEU A 79 14.71 16.81 0.07
N LEU A 80 14.01 16.17 -0.86
CA LEU A 80 12.85 16.76 -1.55
C LEU A 80 11.74 17.14 -0.58
N LEU A 81 11.46 16.29 0.41
CA LEU A 81 10.49 16.57 1.46
C LEU A 81 10.94 17.76 2.33
N GLY A 82 12.17 17.76 2.80
CA GLY A 82 12.72 18.84 3.62
C GLY A 82 12.78 20.18 2.93
N GLN A 83 12.93 20.21 1.61
CA GLN A 83 12.89 21.40 0.78
C GLN A 83 11.47 21.84 0.37
N GLY A 84 10.44 21.09 0.77
CA GLY A 84 9.06 21.36 0.39
C GLY A 84 8.77 21.14 -1.10
N ALA A 85 9.64 20.43 -1.82
CA ALA A 85 9.44 20.10 -3.23
C ALA A 85 8.34 19.04 -3.40
N ILE A 86 8.12 18.20 -2.39
CA ILE A 86 7.02 17.25 -2.27
C ILE A 86 6.40 17.34 -0.89
N THR A 87 5.16 16.88 -0.76
CA THR A 87 4.49 16.69 0.53
C THR A 87 4.70 15.26 1.06
N ALA A 88 4.45 15.05 2.35
CA ALA A 88 4.48 13.72 2.96
C ALA A 88 3.46 12.77 2.29
N ASP A 89 2.29 13.28 1.92
CA ASP A 89 1.26 12.52 1.20
C ASP A 89 1.73 12.09 -0.20
N GLN A 90 2.35 13.00 -0.95
CA GLN A 90 2.94 12.67 -2.26
C GLN A 90 4.04 11.63 -2.16
N LEU A 91 4.87 11.70 -1.11
CA LEU A 91 5.91 10.70 -0.85
C LEU A 91 5.29 9.34 -0.52
N SER A 92 4.31 9.29 0.39
CA SER A 92 3.64 8.03 0.75
C SER A 92 2.89 7.42 -0.44
N ARG A 93 2.31 8.25 -1.32
CA ARG A 93 1.70 7.80 -2.58
C ARG A 93 2.74 7.17 -3.51
N ALA A 94 3.91 7.79 -3.68
CA ALA A 94 4.98 7.26 -4.51
C ALA A 94 5.55 5.94 -3.95
N VAL A 95 5.68 5.84 -2.63
CA VAL A 95 6.07 4.59 -1.96
C VAL A 95 5.04 3.50 -2.20
N ALA A 96 3.75 3.80 -2.05
CA ALA A 96 2.67 2.85 -2.32
C ALA A 96 2.72 2.33 -3.77
N GLU A 97 2.85 3.22 -4.75
CA GLU A 97 2.97 2.86 -6.16
C GLU A 97 4.20 1.98 -6.44
N ARG A 98 5.36 2.33 -5.85
CA ARG A 98 6.58 1.54 -6.02
C ARG A 98 6.40 0.09 -5.59
N TYR A 99 5.71 -0.13 -4.46
CA TYR A 99 5.49 -1.47 -3.91
C TYR A 99 4.20 -2.13 -4.42
N GLY A 100 3.43 -1.46 -5.27
CA GLY A 100 2.16 -1.98 -5.78
C GLY A 100 1.10 -2.14 -4.69
N LEU A 101 1.13 -1.26 -3.68
CA LEU A 101 0.25 -1.24 -2.53
C LEU A 101 -0.77 -0.11 -2.62
N ASP A 102 -1.82 -0.21 -1.83
CA ASP A 102 -2.77 0.88 -1.69
C ASP A 102 -2.12 2.07 -0.93
N HIS A 103 -2.58 3.26 -1.24
CA HIS A 103 -2.31 4.47 -0.47
C HIS A 103 -3.57 4.88 0.28
N VAL A 104 -3.43 5.28 1.54
CA VAL A 104 -4.56 5.75 2.35
C VAL A 104 -4.31 7.16 2.88
N ASP A 105 -5.24 8.05 2.55
CA ASP A 105 -5.33 9.40 3.11
C ASP A 105 -6.17 9.33 4.40
N LEU A 106 -5.50 9.37 5.55
CA LEU A 106 -6.13 9.27 6.87
C LEU A 106 -6.95 10.53 7.26
N GLY A 107 -6.83 11.62 6.50
CA GLY A 107 -7.68 12.80 6.65
C GLY A 107 -9.07 12.62 6.03
N VAL A 108 -9.19 11.74 5.04
CA VAL A 108 -10.41 11.46 4.30
C VAL A 108 -11.00 10.10 4.64
N TYR A 109 -10.14 9.10 4.84
CA TYR A 109 -10.55 7.73 5.12
C TYR A 109 -11.26 7.62 6.48
N GLN A 110 -12.43 7.02 6.49
CA GLN A 110 -13.17 6.79 7.73
C GLN A 110 -12.60 5.58 8.48
N VAL A 111 -11.81 5.84 9.51
CA VAL A 111 -11.17 4.81 10.33
C VAL A 111 -12.20 4.04 11.14
N ASP A 112 -12.16 2.72 11.06
CA ASP A 112 -12.96 1.83 11.90
C ASP A 112 -12.26 1.64 13.26
N MET A 113 -12.89 2.17 14.32
CA MET A 113 -12.37 2.09 15.68
C MET A 113 -12.31 0.65 16.20
N ALA A 114 -13.17 -0.25 15.70
CA ALA A 114 -13.08 -1.66 16.07
C ALA A 114 -11.81 -2.30 15.56
N ALA A 115 -11.39 -1.97 14.31
CA ALA A 115 -10.12 -2.43 13.77
C ALA A 115 -8.94 -1.80 14.51
N ALA A 116 -8.97 -0.49 14.76
CA ALA A 116 -7.88 0.25 15.40
C ALA A 116 -7.60 -0.24 16.83
N ASN A 117 -8.60 -0.73 17.54
CA ASN A 117 -8.48 -1.24 18.90
C ASN A 117 -8.02 -2.70 18.99
N LEU A 118 -7.77 -3.39 17.86
CA LEU A 118 -7.29 -4.77 17.88
C LEU A 118 -5.83 -4.89 18.31
N ILE A 119 -5.06 -3.82 18.23
CA ILE A 119 -3.66 -3.79 18.70
C ILE A 119 -3.49 -2.71 19.77
N SER A 120 -2.46 -2.87 20.59
CA SER A 120 -2.16 -1.86 21.62
C SER A 120 -1.58 -0.59 20.99
N VAL A 121 -1.80 0.55 21.63
CA VAL A 121 -1.16 1.83 21.25
C VAL A 121 0.36 1.72 21.25
N GLY A 122 0.94 0.92 22.17
CA GLY A 122 2.38 0.66 22.20
C GLY A 122 2.89 -0.05 20.95
N THR A 123 2.17 -1.06 20.49
CA THR A 123 2.47 -1.77 19.24
C THR A 123 2.36 -0.85 18.04
N ALA A 124 1.28 -0.08 17.96
CA ALA A 124 1.06 0.87 16.88
C ALA A 124 2.19 1.92 16.78
N ARG A 125 2.59 2.48 17.91
CA ARG A 125 3.73 3.43 17.97
C ARG A 125 5.06 2.82 17.59
N ARG A 126 5.31 1.58 18.04
CA ARG A 126 6.57 0.88 17.77
C ARG A 126 6.77 0.64 16.27
N TYR A 127 5.72 0.26 15.58
CA TYR A 127 5.77 -0.12 14.17
C TYR A 127 5.35 0.99 13.21
N LYS A 128 4.87 2.13 13.72
CA LYS A 128 4.25 3.18 12.88
C LYS A 128 3.22 2.57 11.93
N ALA A 129 2.37 1.72 12.50
CA ALA A 129 1.37 0.95 11.78
C ALA A 129 0.11 0.81 12.62
N LEU A 130 -1.06 0.95 11.99
CA LEU A 130 -2.33 0.87 12.68
C LEU A 130 -3.38 0.22 11.77
N PRO A 131 -4.15 -0.79 12.26
CA PRO A 131 -5.35 -1.22 11.57
C PRO A 131 -6.34 -0.07 11.47
N VAL A 132 -6.83 0.22 10.27
CA VAL A 132 -7.74 1.34 10.00
C VAL A 132 -9.10 0.90 9.51
N GLY A 133 -9.25 -0.38 9.17
CA GLY A 133 -10.53 -0.94 8.72
C GLY A 133 -10.45 -2.42 8.46
N PHE A 134 -11.57 -2.98 8.01
CA PHE A 134 -11.67 -4.35 7.54
C PHE A 134 -11.88 -4.35 6.02
N VAL A 135 -11.08 -5.13 5.30
CA VAL A 135 -11.29 -5.39 3.87
C VAL A 135 -12.42 -6.41 3.72
N ASP A 136 -12.38 -7.44 4.56
CA ASP A 136 -13.39 -8.49 4.70
C ASP A 136 -13.36 -9.08 6.12
N LYS A 137 -14.07 -10.18 6.35
CA LYS A 137 -14.18 -10.80 7.69
C LYS A 137 -12.87 -11.37 8.24
N GLN A 138 -11.87 -11.58 7.40
CA GLN A 138 -10.60 -12.22 7.74
C GLN A 138 -9.39 -11.33 7.45
N THR A 139 -9.59 -10.16 6.84
CA THR A 139 -8.51 -9.30 6.38
C THR A 139 -8.65 -7.87 6.92
N LEU A 140 -7.63 -7.42 7.64
CA LEU A 140 -7.49 -6.04 8.09
C LEU A 140 -6.84 -5.17 7.01
N LEU A 141 -7.29 -3.93 6.90
CA LEU A 141 -6.54 -2.87 6.24
C LEU A 141 -5.64 -2.20 7.27
N VAL A 142 -4.34 -2.28 7.06
CA VAL A 142 -3.32 -1.73 7.96
C VAL A 142 -2.62 -0.56 7.29
N ALA A 143 -2.78 0.64 7.84
CA ALA A 143 -2.01 1.81 7.44
C ALA A 143 -0.62 1.76 8.07
N MET A 144 0.43 1.94 7.28
CA MET A 144 1.81 1.99 7.77
C MET A 144 2.68 2.91 6.91
N SER A 145 3.72 3.49 7.52
CA SER A 145 4.62 4.40 6.81
C SER A 145 5.72 3.67 6.03
N ASP A 146 6.17 2.54 6.55
CA ASP A 146 7.22 1.72 5.92
C ASP A 146 6.69 0.32 5.58
N PRO A 147 6.30 0.09 4.32
CA PRO A 147 5.76 -1.20 3.88
C PRO A 147 6.83 -2.31 3.80
N THR A 148 8.10 -1.99 4.01
CA THR A 148 9.18 -3.00 4.03
C THR A 148 9.33 -3.66 5.40
N ASN A 149 8.66 -3.12 6.43
CA ASN A 149 8.68 -3.67 7.78
C ASN A 149 7.75 -4.90 7.91
N VAL A 150 8.20 -6.03 7.37
CA VAL A 150 7.44 -7.30 7.41
C VAL A 150 7.18 -7.77 8.84
N LEU A 151 8.07 -7.48 9.79
CA LEU A 151 7.89 -7.85 11.20
C LEU A 151 6.65 -7.18 11.82
N ALA A 152 6.36 -5.94 11.42
CA ALA A 152 5.16 -5.25 11.87
C ALA A 152 3.89 -5.96 11.39
N VAL A 153 3.87 -6.39 10.14
CA VAL A 153 2.74 -7.13 9.54
C VAL A 153 2.56 -8.47 10.23
N ASP A 154 3.63 -9.24 10.40
CA ASP A 154 3.60 -10.55 11.06
C ASP A 154 3.10 -10.44 12.52
N ASP A 155 3.61 -9.47 13.28
CA ASP A 155 3.20 -9.25 14.67
C ASP A 155 1.71 -8.84 14.77
N ILE A 156 1.21 -8.03 13.84
CA ILE A 156 -0.20 -7.65 13.78
C ILE A 156 -1.08 -8.87 13.44
N GLN A 157 -0.67 -9.68 12.47
CA GLN A 157 -1.38 -10.91 12.11
C GLN A 157 -1.44 -11.89 13.29
N ILE A 158 -0.33 -12.08 14.00
CA ILE A 158 -0.26 -12.94 15.18
C ILE A 158 -1.16 -12.41 16.30
N ALA A 159 -1.13 -11.10 16.55
CA ALA A 159 -1.90 -10.48 17.62
C ALA A 159 -3.41 -10.50 17.37
N THR A 160 -3.83 -10.38 16.12
CA THR A 160 -5.24 -10.25 15.73
C THR A 160 -5.86 -11.56 15.24
N GLY A 161 -5.04 -12.49 14.76
CA GLY A 161 -5.50 -13.70 14.07
C GLY A 161 -6.10 -13.46 12.69
N LEU A 162 -5.87 -12.27 12.11
CA LEU A 162 -6.42 -11.84 10.83
C LEU A 162 -5.28 -11.58 9.83
N ASP A 163 -5.58 -11.78 8.56
CA ASP A 163 -4.67 -11.37 7.48
C ASP A 163 -4.56 -9.85 7.40
N CYS A 164 -3.44 -9.35 6.88
CA CYS A 164 -3.19 -7.93 6.72
C CYS A 164 -3.04 -7.55 5.25
N ARG A 165 -3.82 -6.56 4.82
CA ARG A 165 -3.60 -5.82 3.59
C ARG A 165 -2.98 -4.47 3.94
N VAL A 166 -1.79 -4.22 3.42
CA VAL A 166 -1.03 -3.00 3.72
C VAL A 166 -1.49 -1.84 2.83
N ALA A 167 -1.69 -0.69 3.43
CA ALA A 167 -1.83 0.59 2.75
C ALA A 167 -0.78 1.56 3.30
N VAL A 168 -0.17 2.36 2.44
CA VAL A 168 0.86 3.33 2.85
C VAL A 168 0.21 4.67 3.20
N ALA A 169 0.63 5.25 4.31
CA ALA A 169 0.22 6.58 4.76
C ALA A 169 1.42 7.36 5.31
N PRO A 170 1.36 8.70 5.37
CA PRO A 170 2.37 9.51 6.03
C PRO A 170 2.53 9.12 7.50
N GLU A 171 3.78 9.06 7.99
CA GLU A 171 4.07 8.71 9.40
C GLU A 171 3.39 9.68 10.36
N GLU A 172 3.40 10.97 10.06
CA GLU A 172 2.77 12.01 10.89
C GLU A 172 1.26 11.84 11.04
N ASP A 173 0.58 11.36 10.00
CA ASP A 173 -0.87 11.09 10.05
C ASP A 173 -1.17 9.86 10.90
N ILE A 174 -0.34 8.81 10.79
CA ILE A 174 -0.42 7.63 11.63
C ILE A 174 -0.18 8.01 13.09
N ASP A 175 0.85 8.79 13.40
CA ASP A 175 1.15 9.25 14.76
C ASP A 175 0.02 10.11 15.35
N SER A 176 -0.55 11.00 14.54
CA SER A 176 -1.71 11.83 14.93
C SER A 176 -2.92 10.96 15.28
N LEU A 177 -3.18 9.95 14.48
CA LEU A 177 -4.28 9.01 14.71
C LEU A 177 -4.06 8.18 15.98
N ILE A 178 -2.85 7.64 16.18
CA ILE A 178 -2.47 6.92 17.39
C ILE A 178 -2.61 7.81 18.64
N GLY A 179 -2.24 9.09 18.54
CA GLY A 179 -2.41 10.07 19.61
C GLY A 179 -3.87 10.25 20.01
N ARG A 180 -4.77 10.37 19.04
CA ARG A 180 -6.22 10.47 19.26
C ARG A 180 -6.80 9.23 19.95
N LEU A 181 -6.37 8.03 19.51
CA LEU A 181 -6.78 6.77 20.13
C LEU A 181 -6.36 6.67 21.59
N ASN A 182 -5.13 7.04 21.90
CA ASN A 182 -4.62 7.04 23.26
C ASN A 182 -5.42 7.96 24.18
N THR A 183 -5.82 9.13 23.69
CA THR A 183 -6.64 10.09 24.45
C THR A 183 -8.03 9.52 24.75
N LEU A 184 -8.64 8.85 23.78
CA LEU A 184 -9.97 8.23 23.97
C LEU A 184 -9.93 7.07 24.96
N GLN A 185 -8.87 6.24 24.94
CA GLN A 185 -8.70 5.13 25.88
C GLN A 185 -8.39 5.62 27.31
N SER A 186 -7.74 6.79 27.45
CA SER A 186 -7.43 7.37 28.76
C SER A 186 -8.60 8.11 29.42
N ALA A 187 -9.65 8.39 28.65
CA ALA A 187 -10.85 9.12 29.13
C ALA A 187 -11.96 8.19 29.67
N VAL A 188 -11.76 6.88 29.68
CA VAL A 188 -12.66 5.84 30.20
C VAL A 188 -12.09 5.26 31.49
#